data_25d3dd48f6403f5893021df9b9b6c316
#
_entry.id   25d3dd48f6403f5893021df9b9b6c316
#
_cell.length_a   1.000
_cell.length_b   1.000
_cell.length_c   1.000
_cell.angle_alpha   90.00
_cell.angle_beta   90.00
_cell.angle_gamma   90.00
#
_symmetry.space_group_name_H-M   'P 1'
#
loop_
_entity.id
_entity.type
_entity.pdbx_description
1 polymer ?
#
loop_
_entity_poly.entity_id
_entity_poly.type
_entity_poly.pdbx_seq_one_letter_code
_entity_poly.pdbx_strand_id
1 'polypeptide(L)'
;MGNLLVALGNLFLPLGNDNYVNMDKVKMISGANAEKVRKYRNDRGIDKNSVDFFNGSSDKETRSMILFCDGSICTSSVSAKSLNERANKLAKEIKVVVAKSEDELD
;
A
#
# COMPACT_ATOMS: atom_id res chain seq x y z
N MET A 1 -18.89 -7.28 -17.07
CA MET A 1 -18.45 -8.06 -15.89
C MET A 1 -16.94 -8.29 -15.86
N GLY A 2 -16.33 -8.77 -16.95
CA GLY A 2 -14.89 -8.98 -17.00
C GLY A 2 -14.07 -7.72 -16.75
N ASN A 3 -14.49 -6.58 -17.26
CA ASN A 3 -13.79 -5.31 -17.07
C ASN A 3 -13.82 -4.85 -15.61
N LEU A 4 -14.89 -5.13 -14.88
CA LEU A 4 -15.00 -4.78 -13.48
C LEU A 4 -14.03 -5.59 -12.62
N LEU A 5 -13.93 -6.90 -12.88
CA LEU A 5 -13.00 -7.77 -12.15
C LEU A 5 -11.54 -7.39 -12.41
N VAL A 6 -11.20 -7.03 -13.64
CA VAL A 6 -9.86 -6.57 -13.99
C VAL A 6 -9.55 -5.25 -13.27
N ALA A 7 -10.51 -4.33 -13.19
CA ALA A 7 -10.33 -3.06 -12.49
C ALA A 7 -10.08 -3.28 -11.00
N LEU A 8 -10.77 -4.24 -10.37
CA LEU A 8 -10.58 -4.56 -8.94
C LEU A 8 -9.18 -5.12 -8.66
N GLY A 9 -8.63 -5.92 -9.60
CA GLY A 9 -7.30 -6.50 -9.45
C GLY A 9 -6.15 -5.54 -9.74
N ASN A 10 -6.43 -4.33 -10.26
CA ASN A 10 -5.40 -3.38 -10.69
C ASN A 10 -5.49 -2.03 -9.98
N LEU A 11 -5.89 -2.04 -8.71
CA LEU A 11 -5.92 -0.82 -7.91
C LEU A 11 -4.56 -0.56 -7.30
N PHE A 12 -4.03 0.62 -7.56
CA PHE A 12 -2.72 1.04 -7.08
C PHE A 12 -2.85 2.21 -6.12
N LEU A 13 -2.16 2.10 -4.99
CA LEU A 13 -2.07 3.15 -3.99
C LEU A 13 -0.80 3.96 -4.22
N PRO A 14 -0.91 5.29 -4.46
CA PRO A 14 0.28 6.12 -4.62
C PRO A 14 0.94 6.36 -3.26
N LEU A 15 2.25 6.15 -3.21
CA LEU A 15 3.08 6.29 -1.99
C LEU A 15 3.92 7.57 -1.97
N GLY A 16 3.81 8.41 -3.01
CA GLY A 16 4.72 9.54 -3.19
C GLY A 16 5.96 9.12 -3.98
N ASN A 17 6.72 10.12 -4.47
CA ASN A 17 7.94 9.89 -5.26
C ASN A 17 7.72 8.98 -6.48
N ASP A 18 6.54 9.09 -7.12
CA ASP A 18 6.14 8.28 -8.27
C ASP A 18 6.09 6.77 -8.01
N ASN A 19 5.97 6.38 -6.74
CA ASN A 19 5.84 4.98 -6.34
C ASN A 19 4.38 4.61 -6.12
N TYR A 20 4.00 3.42 -6.59
CA TYR A 20 2.65 2.88 -6.46
C TYR A 20 2.74 1.43 -6.00
N VAL A 21 1.80 1.01 -5.16
CA VAL A 21 1.71 -0.39 -4.72
C VAL A 21 0.33 -0.94 -5.03
N ASN A 22 0.28 -2.24 -5.30
CA ASN A 22 -0.98 -2.94 -5.55
C ASN A 22 -1.72 -3.13 -4.22
N MET A 23 -2.92 -2.57 -4.12
CA MET A 23 -3.75 -2.64 -2.91
C MET A 23 -4.03 -4.07 -2.45
N ASP A 24 -4.16 -5.02 -3.38
CA ASP A 24 -4.44 -6.42 -3.04
C ASP A 24 -3.31 -7.06 -2.25
N LYS A 25 -2.10 -6.54 -2.37
CA LYS A 25 -0.92 -7.09 -1.71
C LYS A 25 -0.60 -6.41 -0.39
N VAL A 26 -1.28 -5.33 -0.08
CA VAL A 26 -1.05 -4.58 1.16
C VAL A 26 -1.75 -5.27 2.31
N LYS A 27 -0.99 -5.62 3.35
CA LYS A 27 -1.51 -6.20 4.58
C LYS A 27 -1.75 -5.12 5.64
N MET A 28 -0.81 -4.19 5.79
CA MET A 28 -0.89 -3.16 6.82
C MET A 28 -0.10 -1.92 6.41
N ILE A 29 -0.61 -0.76 6.79
CA ILE A 29 0.07 0.52 6.68
C ILE A 29 0.27 1.06 8.08
N SER A 30 1.51 1.37 8.44
CA SER A 30 1.86 1.82 9.78
C SER A 30 2.69 3.10 9.74
N GLY A 31 2.45 4.00 10.69
CA GLY A 31 3.35 5.14 10.90
C GLY A 31 4.72 4.64 11.34
N ALA A 32 5.77 5.18 10.73
CA ALA A 32 7.13 4.76 11.06
C ALA A 32 8.13 5.85 10.65
N ASN A 33 9.25 5.91 11.36
CA ASN A 33 10.42 6.65 10.94
C ASN A 33 11.52 5.66 10.52
N ALA A 34 12.63 6.16 10.02
CA ALA A 34 13.73 5.31 9.55
C ALA A 34 14.23 4.34 10.62
N GLU A 35 14.25 4.79 11.88
CA GLU A 35 14.71 3.98 13.00
C GLU A 35 13.78 2.80 13.27
N LYS A 36 12.47 3.03 13.27
CA LYS A 36 11.48 1.97 13.44
C LYS A 36 11.53 0.97 12.30
N VAL A 37 11.71 1.44 11.07
CA VAL A 37 11.85 0.59 9.89
C VAL A 37 13.08 -0.30 10.03
N ARG A 38 14.21 0.27 10.45
CA ARG A 38 15.45 -0.49 10.65
C ARG A 38 15.27 -1.57 11.70
N LYS A 39 14.66 -1.23 12.83
CA LYS A 39 14.38 -2.20 13.90
C LYS A 39 13.48 -3.33 13.41
N TYR A 40 12.42 -3.00 12.71
CA TYR A 40 11.50 -3.98 12.14
C TYR A 40 12.23 -4.94 11.19
N ARG A 41 13.09 -4.40 10.31
CA ARG A 41 13.88 -5.22 9.39
C ARG A 41 14.82 -6.14 10.13
N ASN A 42 15.55 -5.61 11.11
CA ASN A 42 16.54 -6.37 11.89
C ASN A 42 15.86 -7.52 12.65
N ASP A 43 14.71 -7.28 13.24
CA ASP A 43 13.95 -8.28 13.98
C ASP A 43 13.51 -9.45 13.08
N ARG A 44 13.39 -9.20 11.77
CA ARG A 44 12.95 -10.20 10.79
C ARG A 44 14.07 -10.68 9.87
N GLY A 45 15.29 -10.22 10.09
CA GLY A 45 16.41 -10.62 9.25
C GLY A 45 16.34 -10.10 7.83
N ILE A 46 15.64 -8.99 7.59
CA ILE A 46 15.53 -8.37 6.27
C ILE A 46 16.63 -7.33 6.12
N ASP A 47 17.63 -7.63 5.28
CA ASP A 47 18.72 -6.71 4.95
C ASP A 47 18.16 -5.54 4.10
N LYS A 48 18.78 -4.38 4.22
CA LYS A 48 18.40 -3.21 3.42
C LYS A 48 18.55 -3.44 1.91
N ASN A 49 19.38 -4.40 1.51
CA ASN A 49 19.57 -4.77 0.10
C ASN A 49 18.75 -5.99 -0.31
N SER A 50 17.90 -6.50 0.59
CA SER A 50 17.05 -7.65 0.29
C SER A 50 15.98 -7.27 -0.74
N VAL A 51 15.57 -8.24 -1.56
CA VAL A 51 14.42 -8.08 -2.47
C VAL A 51 13.11 -7.88 -1.69
N ASP A 52 13.10 -8.21 -0.40
CA ASP A 52 11.93 -8.04 0.47
C ASP A 52 11.83 -6.65 1.08
N PHE A 53 12.73 -5.75 0.73
CA PHE A 53 12.70 -4.38 1.22
C PHE A 53 12.83 -3.39 0.06
N PHE A 54 11.84 -2.55 -0.10
CA PHE A 54 11.86 -1.45 -1.06
C PHE A 54 11.86 -0.12 -0.32
N ASN A 55 12.92 0.66 -0.50
CA ASN A 55 13.05 1.95 0.16
C ASN A 55 12.43 3.05 -0.73
N GLY A 56 11.16 3.34 -0.51
CA GLY A 56 10.40 4.31 -1.30
C GLY A 56 10.60 5.76 -0.88
N SER A 57 11.41 6.02 0.15
CA SER A 57 11.68 7.35 0.67
C SER A 57 13.07 7.40 1.30
N SER A 58 13.67 8.59 1.37
CA SER A 58 14.91 8.76 2.12
C SER A 58 14.64 8.60 3.61
N ASP A 59 15.70 8.31 4.40
CA ASP A 59 15.57 8.13 5.85
C ASP A 59 14.94 9.35 6.52
N LYS A 60 15.32 10.57 6.08
CA LYS A 60 14.79 11.82 6.64
C LYS A 60 13.31 12.04 6.29
N GLU A 61 12.86 11.50 5.17
CA GLU A 61 11.50 11.71 4.67
C GLU A 61 10.55 10.60 5.06
N THR A 62 11.04 9.48 5.57
CA THR A 62 10.22 8.31 5.91
C THR A 62 9.20 8.66 7.00
N ARG A 63 7.91 8.48 6.69
CA ARG A 63 6.80 8.70 7.61
C ARG A 63 5.94 7.46 7.81
N SER A 64 6.02 6.51 6.91
CA SER A 64 5.22 5.29 7.00
C SER A 64 5.95 4.09 6.45
N MET A 65 5.47 2.93 6.84
CA MET A 65 5.94 1.63 6.38
C MET A 65 4.74 0.81 5.93
N ILE A 66 4.84 0.18 4.78
CA ILE A 66 3.80 -0.67 4.22
C ILE A 66 4.26 -2.11 4.29
N LEU A 67 3.46 -2.97 4.91
CA LEU A 67 3.70 -4.41 5.01
C LEU A 67 2.84 -5.12 3.97
N PHE A 68 3.46 -5.99 3.19
CA PHE A 68 2.78 -6.78 2.18
C PHE A 68 2.46 -8.19 2.67
N CYS A 69 1.52 -8.84 2.00
CA CYS A 69 1.04 -10.18 2.37
C CYS A 69 2.14 -11.24 2.27
N ASP A 70 3.15 -11.03 1.44
CA ASP A 70 4.29 -11.96 1.30
C ASP A 70 5.40 -11.72 2.34
N GLY A 71 5.20 -10.75 3.25
CA GLY A 71 6.20 -10.41 4.26
C GLY A 71 7.18 -9.33 3.84
N SER A 72 7.16 -8.90 2.59
CA SER A 72 8.00 -7.78 2.15
C SER A 72 7.48 -6.46 2.70
N ILE A 73 8.34 -5.45 2.71
CA ILE A 73 8.02 -4.13 3.25
C ILE A 73 8.53 -3.03 2.31
N CYS A 74 7.89 -1.87 2.37
CA CYS A 74 8.42 -0.67 1.74
C CYS A 74 8.18 0.54 2.62
N THR A 75 8.90 1.63 2.33
CA THR A 75 8.78 2.90 3.06
C THR A 75 8.13 3.96 2.19
N SER A 76 7.55 4.97 2.83
CA SER A 76 6.92 6.08 2.12
C SER A 76 7.15 7.38 2.87
N SER A 77 7.26 8.48 2.13
CA SER A 77 7.31 9.83 2.68
C SER A 77 5.91 10.38 3.01
N VAL A 78 4.87 9.67 2.60
CA VAL A 78 3.48 10.03 2.91
C VAL A 78 3.10 9.42 4.25
N SER A 79 2.40 10.17 5.10
CA SER A 79 1.99 9.67 6.42
C SER A 79 1.02 8.49 6.30
N ALA A 80 1.02 7.62 7.31
CA ALA A 80 0.09 6.49 7.37
C ALA A 80 -1.37 6.96 7.32
N LYS A 81 -1.68 8.08 7.97
CA LYS A 81 -3.03 8.67 7.94
C LYS A 81 -3.45 9.01 6.52
N SER A 82 -2.58 9.70 5.76
CA SER A 82 -2.88 10.07 4.38
C SER A 82 -2.99 8.84 3.48
N LEU A 83 -2.14 7.84 3.66
CA LEU A 83 -2.21 6.60 2.90
C LEU A 83 -3.50 5.84 3.18
N ASN A 84 -3.92 5.78 4.46
CA ASN A 84 -5.18 5.14 4.83
C ASN A 84 -6.39 5.87 4.26
N GLU A 85 -6.35 7.19 4.21
CA GLU A 85 -7.41 7.99 3.58
C GLU A 85 -7.48 7.70 2.08
N ARG A 86 -6.35 7.62 1.40
CA ARG A 86 -6.28 7.26 -0.03
C ARG A 86 -6.84 5.85 -0.27
N ALA A 87 -6.45 4.89 0.57
CA ALA A 87 -6.92 3.52 0.48
C ALA A 87 -8.43 3.42 0.68
N ASN A 88 -8.97 4.14 1.68
CA ASN A 88 -10.40 4.15 1.96
C ASN A 88 -11.19 4.78 0.80
N LYS A 89 -10.66 5.83 0.20
CA LYS A 89 -11.29 6.46 -0.97
C LYS A 89 -11.38 5.48 -2.14
N LEU A 90 -10.28 4.77 -2.43
CA LEU A 90 -10.27 3.76 -3.48
C LEU A 90 -11.29 2.65 -3.19
N ALA A 91 -11.38 2.17 -1.96
CA ALA A 91 -12.33 1.16 -1.56
C ALA A 91 -13.78 1.62 -1.74
N LYS A 92 -14.07 2.89 -1.42
CA LYS A 92 -15.41 3.47 -1.63
C LYS A 92 -15.76 3.55 -3.10
N GLU A 93 -14.82 3.93 -3.95
CA GLU A 93 -15.05 3.98 -5.39
C GLU A 93 -15.39 2.60 -5.95
N ILE A 94 -14.71 1.56 -5.50
CA ILE A 94 -15.00 0.18 -5.87
C ILE A 94 -16.42 -0.21 -5.45
N LYS A 95 -16.81 0.08 -4.21
CA LYS A 95 -18.13 -0.27 -3.69
C LYS A 95 -19.24 0.39 -4.50
N VAL A 96 -19.06 1.65 -4.89
CA VAL A 96 -20.03 2.36 -5.71
C VAL A 96 -20.17 1.69 -7.09
N VAL A 97 -19.06 1.33 -7.72
CA VAL A 97 -19.06 0.67 -9.03
C VAL A 97 -19.74 -0.68 -8.95
N VAL A 98 -19.44 -1.50 -7.94
CA VAL A 98 -20.05 -2.83 -7.74
C VAL A 98 -21.54 -2.68 -7.50
N ALA A 99 -21.97 -1.75 -6.66
CA ALA A 99 -23.39 -1.53 -6.38
C ALA A 99 -24.15 -1.12 -7.64
N LYS A 100 -23.59 -0.25 -8.46
CA LYS A 100 -24.21 0.15 -9.74
C LYS A 100 -24.33 -1.03 -10.70
N SER A 101 -23.32 -1.88 -10.75
CA SER A 101 -23.34 -3.07 -11.62
C SER A 101 -24.43 -4.05 -11.19
N GLU A 102 -24.62 -4.24 -9.88
CA GLU A 102 -25.69 -5.10 -9.36
C GLU A 102 -27.07 -4.54 -9.70
N ASP A 103 -27.26 -3.23 -9.57
CA ASP A 103 -28.52 -2.58 -9.93
C ASP A 103 -28.83 -2.70 -11.41
N GLU A 104 -27.82 -2.67 -12.27
CA GLU A 104 -27.98 -2.80 -13.71
C GLU A 104 -28.36 -4.23 -14.13
N LEU A 105 -28.01 -5.22 -13.31
CA LEU A 105 -28.30 -6.64 -13.59
C LEU A 105 -29.74 -7.02 -13.25
N ASP A 106 -30.42 -6.23 -12.48
CA ASP A 106 -31.85 -6.45 -12.15
C ASP A 106 -32.76 -5.86 -13.23
#